data_76e9d67039600faaab9bf4358361c943
#
_entry.id   76e9d67039600faaab9bf4358361c943
#
_cell.length_a   1.000
_cell.length_b   1.000
_cell.length_c   1.000
_cell.angle_alpha   90.00
_cell.angle_beta   90.00
_cell.angle_gamma   90.00
#
_symmetry.space_group_name_H-M   'P 1'
#
loop_
_entity.id
_entity.type
_entity.pdbx_description
1 polymer ?
#
loop_
_entity_poly.entity_id
_entity_poly.type
_entity_poly.pdbx_seq_one_letter_code
_entity_poly.pdbx_strand_id
1 'polypeptide(L)'
;MFLKKMKFKKKKNKTKKNPNFARDMKFRFSLKYFLLSLLIFSVEVVIATILKDWYFVRAFVGDILVVVLVYTLINSFFDYRNKNKLLFFVFVFAVFVEILQYFKLAEKLGFPKGSPAYIIIGNYFSWEDISCYAIGCLSVFFINKIFRID
;
A
#
# COMPACT_ATOMS: atom_id res chain seq x y z
N MET A 1 -70.80 0.27 -1.02
CA MET A 1 -69.92 1.45 -1.09
C MET A 1 -68.55 1.04 -0.62
N PHE A 2 -67.65 0.74 -1.58
CA PHE A 2 -66.34 0.11 -1.31
C PHE A 2 -65.26 1.18 -1.17
N LEU A 3 -64.71 1.33 0.04
CA LEU A 3 -63.53 2.18 0.25
C LEU A 3 -62.27 1.32 0.09
N LYS A 4 -61.61 1.47 -1.05
CA LYS A 4 -60.36 0.80 -1.39
C LYS A 4 -59.19 1.43 -0.63
N LYS A 5 -58.65 0.72 0.38
CA LYS A 5 -57.49 1.13 1.14
C LYS A 5 -56.26 1.07 0.22
N MET A 6 -55.77 2.22 -0.23
CA MET A 6 -54.50 2.37 -0.91
C MET A 6 -53.34 2.20 0.10
N LYS A 7 -52.62 1.08 0.06
CA LYS A 7 -51.37 0.85 0.77
C LYS A 7 -50.25 1.63 0.09
N PHE A 8 -49.87 2.77 0.66
CA PHE A 8 -48.64 3.46 0.25
C PHE A 8 -47.43 2.61 0.62
N LYS A 9 -46.78 1.99 -0.38
CA LYS A 9 -45.47 1.34 -0.25
C LYS A 9 -44.43 2.45 -0.04
N LYS A 10 -43.98 2.66 1.20
CA LYS A 10 -42.81 3.49 1.52
C LYS A 10 -41.59 2.89 0.84
N LYS A 11 -41.16 3.48 -0.30
CA LYS A 11 -39.87 3.21 -0.93
C LYS A 11 -38.78 3.58 0.08
N LYS A 12 -38.14 2.59 0.70
CA LYS A 12 -36.89 2.82 1.45
C LYS A 12 -35.83 3.30 0.48
N ASN A 13 -35.61 4.62 0.44
CA ASN A 13 -34.43 5.19 -0.20
C ASN A 13 -33.21 4.59 0.48
N LYS A 14 -32.56 3.64 -0.20
CA LYS A 14 -31.17 3.24 0.12
C LYS A 14 -30.31 4.46 -0.23
N THR A 15 -30.09 5.32 0.74
CA THR A 15 -29.04 6.34 0.64
C THR A 15 -27.74 5.64 0.26
N LYS A 16 -27.25 5.90 -0.96
CA LYS A 16 -25.92 5.53 -1.41
C LYS A 16 -24.94 6.13 -0.40
N LYS A 17 -24.42 5.29 0.49
CA LYS A 17 -23.37 5.66 1.43
C LYS A 17 -22.14 6.03 0.59
N ASN A 18 -21.88 7.33 0.44
CA ASN A 18 -20.61 7.80 -0.12
C ASN A 18 -19.48 7.15 0.69
N PRO A 19 -18.54 6.43 0.03
CA PRO A 19 -17.41 5.83 0.73
C PRO A 19 -16.43 6.95 1.11
N ASN A 20 -16.64 7.59 2.24
CA ASN A 20 -15.64 8.49 2.80
C ASN A 20 -14.50 7.61 3.31
N PHE A 21 -13.35 7.67 2.66
CA PHE A 21 -12.10 7.00 3.01
C PHE A 21 -11.79 7.09 4.52
N ALA A 22 -12.03 8.25 5.13
CA ALA A 22 -11.81 8.50 6.54
C ALA A 22 -12.77 7.73 7.50
N ARG A 23 -13.93 7.24 7.03
CA ARG A 23 -14.87 6.45 7.87
C ARG A 23 -14.48 4.98 8.00
N ASP A 24 -13.67 4.49 7.09
CA ASP A 24 -13.28 3.08 7.03
C ASP A 24 -11.97 2.79 7.77
N MET A 25 -11.31 3.84 8.31
CA MET A 25 -10.01 3.75 8.99
C MET A 25 -10.17 4.05 10.49
N LYS A 26 -9.75 3.10 11.34
CA LYS A 26 -9.67 3.28 12.79
C LYS A 26 -8.21 3.22 13.22
N PHE A 27 -7.79 4.16 14.07
CA PHE A 27 -6.49 4.05 14.71
C PHE A 27 -6.51 2.87 15.69
N ARG A 28 -5.68 1.88 15.43
CA ARG A 28 -5.53 0.69 16.26
C ARG A 28 -4.13 0.14 16.09
N PHE A 29 -3.35 0.18 17.15
CA PHE A 29 -2.02 -0.42 17.12
C PHE A 29 -2.12 -1.95 17.14
N SER A 30 -1.43 -2.59 16.18
CA SER A 30 -1.33 -4.05 16.08
C SER A 30 0.13 -4.49 16.15
N LEU A 31 0.51 -5.08 17.29
CA LEU A 31 1.87 -5.56 17.52
C LEU A 31 2.29 -6.60 16.48
N LYS A 32 1.37 -7.46 16.02
CA LYS A 32 1.66 -8.48 15.00
C LYS A 32 2.13 -7.85 13.69
N TYR A 33 1.40 -6.88 13.17
CA TYR A 33 1.77 -6.18 11.94
C TYR A 33 3.02 -5.32 12.14
N PHE A 34 3.21 -4.74 13.32
CA PHE A 34 4.40 -3.98 13.64
C PHE A 34 5.66 -4.84 13.64
N LEU A 35 5.63 -6.00 14.31
CA LEU A 35 6.75 -6.94 14.30
C LEU A 35 7.03 -7.49 12.89
N LEU A 36 5.98 -7.76 12.12
CA LEU A 36 6.14 -8.19 10.72
C LEU A 36 6.78 -7.10 9.87
N SER A 37 6.35 -5.84 10.00
CA SER A 37 6.96 -4.73 9.27
C SER A 37 8.42 -4.51 9.67
N LEU A 38 8.76 -4.68 10.96
CA LEU A 38 10.13 -4.59 11.43
C LEU A 38 11.01 -5.71 10.85
N LEU A 39 10.49 -6.94 10.78
CA LEU A 39 11.17 -8.07 10.16
C LEU A 39 11.45 -7.80 8.68
N ILE A 40 10.43 -7.36 7.92
CA ILE A 40 10.57 -7.06 6.50
C ILE A 40 11.57 -5.91 6.29
N PHE A 41 11.49 -4.86 7.10
CA PHE A 41 12.45 -3.75 7.07
C PHE A 41 13.88 -4.22 7.33
N SER A 42 14.09 -5.14 8.28
CA SER A 42 15.41 -5.71 8.52
C SER A 42 15.94 -6.49 7.31
N VAL A 43 15.08 -7.22 6.61
CA VAL A 43 15.42 -7.91 5.34
C VAL A 43 15.81 -6.90 4.26
N GLU A 44 15.06 -5.80 4.13
CA GLU A 44 15.38 -4.72 3.20
C GLU A 44 16.77 -4.11 3.48
N VAL A 45 17.08 -3.86 4.76
CA VAL A 45 18.40 -3.36 5.14
C VAL A 45 19.51 -4.36 4.77
N VAL A 46 19.28 -5.66 4.95
CA VAL A 46 20.24 -6.71 4.53
C VAL A 46 20.40 -6.70 2.99
N ILE A 47 19.32 -6.59 2.25
CA ILE A 47 19.37 -6.50 0.77
C ILE A 47 20.16 -5.26 0.35
N ALA A 48 19.90 -4.12 0.96
CA ALA A 48 20.53 -2.86 0.61
C ALA A 48 22.02 -2.78 0.99
N THR A 49 22.46 -3.52 2.00
CA THR A 49 23.83 -3.46 2.54
C THR A 49 24.69 -4.66 2.13
N ILE A 50 24.23 -5.87 2.45
CA ILE A 50 25.00 -7.11 2.27
C ILE A 50 24.82 -7.65 0.86
N LEU A 51 23.59 -7.64 0.31
CA LEU A 51 23.27 -8.18 -1.00
C LEU A 51 23.25 -7.11 -2.10
N LYS A 52 23.86 -5.95 -1.85
CA LYS A 52 23.86 -4.80 -2.77
C LYS A 52 24.39 -5.13 -4.17
N ASP A 53 25.31 -6.10 -4.27
CA ASP A 53 25.95 -6.50 -5.54
C ASP A 53 25.11 -7.53 -6.32
N TRP A 54 24.06 -8.09 -5.68
CA TRP A 54 23.13 -9.01 -6.32
C TRP A 54 21.99 -8.22 -6.98
N TYR A 55 22.24 -7.77 -8.22
CA TYR A 55 21.31 -6.91 -8.95
C TYR A 55 19.86 -7.42 -8.92
N PHE A 56 19.63 -8.71 -9.20
CA PHE A 56 18.28 -9.30 -9.21
C PHE A 56 17.58 -9.18 -7.85
N VAL A 57 18.26 -9.50 -6.76
CA VAL A 57 17.68 -9.45 -5.42
C VAL A 57 17.36 -8.01 -5.04
N ARG A 58 18.28 -7.09 -5.32
CA ARG A 58 18.12 -5.67 -4.98
C ARG A 58 17.00 -5.02 -5.80
N ALA A 59 16.96 -5.24 -7.12
CA ALA A 59 16.04 -4.56 -8.03
C ALA A 59 14.64 -5.19 -8.00
N PHE A 60 14.52 -6.51 -7.90
CA PHE A 60 13.20 -7.14 -7.99
C PHE A 60 12.63 -7.54 -6.63
N VAL A 61 13.43 -8.20 -5.79
CA VAL A 61 12.94 -8.66 -4.48
C VAL A 61 12.73 -7.49 -3.54
N GLY A 62 13.61 -6.48 -3.54
CA GLY A 62 13.45 -5.26 -2.78
C GLY A 62 12.13 -4.57 -3.10
N ASP A 63 11.86 -4.29 -4.36
CA ASP A 63 10.64 -3.59 -4.77
C ASP A 63 9.34 -4.35 -4.46
N ILE A 64 9.36 -5.69 -4.55
CA ILE A 64 8.24 -6.51 -4.10
C ILE A 64 8.04 -6.36 -2.58
N LEU A 65 9.12 -6.41 -1.80
CA LEU A 65 9.07 -6.35 -0.34
C LEU A 65 8.68 -4.96 0.16
N VAL A 66 9.08 -3.88 -0.51
CA VAL A 66 8.73 -2.52 -0.10
C VAL A 66 7.22 -2.30 -0.07
N VAL A 67 6.48 -2.87 -1.01
CA VAL A 67 5.01 -2.81 -1.04
C VAL A 67 4.43 -3.56 0.17
N VAL A 68 4.98 -4.75 0.48
CA VAL A 68 4.55 -5.55 1.64
C VAL A 68 4.88 -4.81 2.94
N LEU A 69 6.04 -4.16 3.01
CA LEU A 69 6.46 -3.33 4.14
C LEU A 69 5.49 -2.18 4.38
N VAL A 70 5.18 -1.38 3.35
CA VAL A 70 4.25 -0.25 3.46
C VAL A 70 2.86 -0.73 3.87
N TYR A 71 2.36 -1.81 3.27
CA TYR A 71 1.07 -2.40 3.63
C TYR A 71 1.03 -2.86 5.10
N THR A 72 2.04 -3.57 5.57
CA THR A 72 2.11 -4.06 6.96
C THR A 72 2.31 -2.91 7.94
N LEU A 73 3.11 -1.91 7.59
CA LEU A 73 3.33 -0.72 8.39
C LEU A 73 2.03 0.09 8.59
N ILE A 74 1.26 0.29 7.54
CA ILE A 74 -0.05 0.96 7.67
C ILE A 74 -0.99 0.14 8.55
N ASN A 75 -1.05 -1.19 8.36
CA ASN A 75 -1.88 -2.07 9.19
C ASN A 75 -1.40 -2.20 10.65
N SER A 76 -0.16 -1.79 10.97
CA SER A 76 0.30 -1.74 12.36
C SER A 76 -0.32 -0.60 13.15
N PHE A 77 -0.64 0.52 12.51
CA PHE A 77 -1.20 1.70 13.17
C PHE A 77 -2.69 1.93 12.89
N PHE A 78 -3.18 1.40 11.76
CA PHE A 78 -4.54 1.65 11.30
C PHE A 78 -5.23 0.34 10.93
N ASP A 79 -6.40 0.11 11.50
CA ASP A 79 -7.28 -0.96 11.07
C ASP A 79 -8.18 -0.44 9.94
N TYR A 80 -7.91 -0.89 8.73
CA TYR A 80 -8.66 -0.51 7.56
C TYR A 80 -9.68 -1.60 7.23
N ARG A 81 -10.96 -1.25 7.22
CA ARG A 81 -12.07 -2.20 7.04
C ARG A 81 -12.02 -2.98 5.72
N ASN A 82 -11.52 -2.35 4.66
CA ASN A 82 -11.41 -2.98 3.35
C ASN A 82 -9.94 -3.09 2.94
N LYS A 83 -9.34 -4.24 3.20
CA LYS A 83 -7.93 -4.52 2.93
C LYS A 83 -7.57 -4.38 1.44
N ASN A 84 -8.50 -4.69 0.53
CA ASN A 84 -8.27 -4.55 -0.91
C ASN A 84 -8.17 -3.08 -1.34
N LYS A 85 -8.99 -2.19 -0.73
CA LYS A 85 -8.85 -0.76 -0.98
C LYS A 85 -7.52 -0.21 -0.46
N LEU A 86 -7.11 -0.65 0.75
CA LEU A 86 -5.81 -0.27 1.29
C LEU A 86 -4.68 -0.68 0.33
N LEU A 87 -4.72 -1.92 -0.16
CA LEU A 87 -3.73 -2.44 -1.09
C LEU A 87 -3.68 -1.64 -2.40
N PHE A 88 -4.84 -1.27 -2.94
CA PHE A 88 -4.92 -0.39 -4.10
C PHE A 88 -4.26 0.99 -3.83
N PHE A 89 -4.48 1.57 -2.64
CA PHE A 89 -3.84 2.83 -2.27
C PHE A 89 -2.33 2.69 -2.10
N VAL A 90 -1.85 1.58 -1.55
CA VAL A 90 -0.41 1.30 -1.46
C VAL A 90 0.21 1.22 -2.85
N PHE A 91 -0.45 0.54 -3.80
CA PHE A 91 0.00 0.48 -5.19
C PHE A 91 0.05 1.87 -5.84
N VAL A 92 -1.03 2.65 -5.72
CA VAL A 92 -1.08 4.03 -6.27
C VAL A 92 0.00 4.90 -5.64
N PHE A 93 0.25 4.77 -4.35
CA PHE A 93 1.33 5.49 -3.66
C PHE A 93 2.71 5.08 -4.19
N ALA A 94 2.97 3.78 -4.39
CA ALA A 94 4.23 3.31 -4.96
C ALA A 94 4.46 3.87 -6.38
N VAL A 95 3.45 3.80 -7.24
CA VAL A 95 3.50 4.40 -8.60
C VAL A 95 3.72 5.92 -8.53
N PHE A 96 3.09 6.60 -7.58
CA PHE A 96 3.29 8.05 -7.38
C PHE A 96 4.74 8.37 -7.00
N VAL A 97 5.36 7.60 -6.11
CA VAL A 97 6.78 7.75 -5.77
C VAL A 97 7.65 7.55 -7.01
N GLU A 98 7.35 6.56 -7.85
CA GLU A 98 8.08 6.30 -9.09
C GLU A 98 7.98 7.47 -10.08
N ILE A 99 6.81 8.09 -10.19
CA ILE A 99 6.64 9.32 -10.98
C ILE A 99 7.49 10.48 -10.42
N LEU A 100 7.58 10.62 -9.10
CA LEU A 100 8.45 11.63 -8.48
C LEU A 100 9.94 11.40 -8.78
N GLN A 101 10.37 10.14 -8.88
CA GLN A 101 11.72 9.75 -9.27
C GLN A 101 11.99 10.12 -10.73
N TYR A 102 11.03 9.96 -11.63
CA TYR A 102 11.14 10.44 -13.01
C TYR A 102 11.48 11.94 -13.09
N PHE A 103 10.89 12.74 -12.20
CA PHE A 103 11.18 14.19 -12.12
C PHE A 103 12.47 14.51 -11.37
N LYS A 104 13.26 13.51 -10.96
CA LYS A 104 14.52 13.69 -10.19
C LYS A 104 14.34 14.56 -8.96
N LEU A 105 13.28 14.27 -8.20
CA LEU A 105 12.89 15.10 -7.07
C LEU A 105 13.98 15.24 -6.01
N ALA A 106 14.76 14.18 -5.75
CA ALA A 106 15.84 14.20 -4.78
C ALA A 106 16.95 15.23 -5.16
N GLU A 107 17.30 15.32 -6.45
CA GLU A 107 18.25 16.33 -6.94
C GLU A 107 17.67 17.74 -6.83
N LYS A 108 16.40 17.91 -7.23
CA LYS A 108 15.73 19.24 -7.17
C LYS A 108 15.57 19.77 -5.74
N LEU A 109 15.41 18.88 -4.77
CA LEU A 109 15.36 19.23 -3.35
C LEU A 109 16.75 19.46 -2.73
N GLY A 110 17.83 19.28 -3.50
CA GLY A 110 19.20 19.53 -3.05
C GLY A 110 19.77 18.47 -2.11
N PHE A 111 19.21 17.27 -2.08
CA PHE A 111 19.77 16.20 -1.27
C PHE A 111 21.13 15.74 -1.81
N PRO A 112 22.16 15.61 -0.94
CA PRO A 112 23.47 15.12 -1.37
C PRO A 112 23.39 13.69 -1.94
N LYS A 113 24.09 13.45 -3.05
CA LYS A 113 24.20 12.09 -3.63
C LYS A 113 24.75 11.13 -2.59
N GLY A 114 24.05 10.00 -2.41
CA GLY A 114 24.43 8.98 -1.41
C GLY A 114 23.89 9.23 0.00
N SER A 115 23.17 10.33 0.26
CA SER A 115 22.45 10.49 1.53
C SER A 115 21.28 9.50 1.63
N PRO A 116 20.88 9.09 2.86
CA PRO A 116 19.71 8.21 3.03
C PRO A 116 18.44 8.75 2.36
N ALA A 117 18.21 10.06 2.45
CA ALA A 117 17.07 10.72 1.80
C ALA A 117 17.14 10.61 0.27
N TYR A 118 18.34 10.80 -0.32
CA TYR A 118 18.57 10.66 -1.76
C TYR A 118 18.31 9.22 -2.23
N ILE A 119 18.72 8.22 -1.43
CA ILE A 119 18.52 6.79 -1.75
C ILE A 119 17.04 6.41 -1.65
N ILE A 120 16.33 6.89 -0.61
CA ILE A 120 14.90 6.56 -0.37
C ILE A 120 14.01 7.22 -1.42
N ILE A 121 14.24 8.49 -1.73
CA ILE A 121 13.44 9.23 -2.72
C ILE A 121 13.75 8.71 -4.12
N GLY A 122 15.01 8.29 -4.38
CA GLY A 122 15.46 7.85 -5.68
C GLY A 122 15.51 8.96 -6.74
N ASN A 123 16.07 8.64 -7.89
CA ASN A 123 16.16 9.56 -9.04
C ASN A 123 16.06 8.83 -10.37
N TYR A 124 15.60 7.60 -10.36
CA TYR A 124 15.54 6.78 -11.55
C TYR A 124 14.18 6.11 -11.66
N PHE A 125 13.45 6.42 -12.72
CA PHE A 125 12.17 5.80 -13.04
C PHE A 125 12.40 4.46 -13.74
N SER A 126 11.69 3.42 -13.35
CA SER A 126 11.74 2.10 -13.97
C SER A 126 10.35 1.50 -14.16
N TRP A 127 10.08 0.97 -15.33
CA TRP A 127 8.86 0.18 -15.58
C TRP A 127 8.91 -1.18 -14.90
N GLU A 128 10.12 -1.70 -14.69
CA GLU A 128 10.35 -2.93 -13.95
C GLU A 128 9.90 -2.80 -12.50
N ASP A 129 10.17 -1.67 -11.84
CA ASP A 129 9.80 -1.41 -10.46
C ASP A 129 8.27 -1.37 -10.31
N ILE A 130 7.55 -0.72 -11.24
CA ILE A 130 6.08 -0.73 -11.26
C ILE A 130 5.53 -2.16 -11.40
N SER A 131 6.17 -3.00 -12.21
CA SER A 131 5.80 -4.41 -12.36
C SER A 131 6.03 -5.19 -11.05
N CYS A 132 7.13 -4.92 -10.35
CA CYS A 132 7.42 -5.51 -9.05
C CYS A 132 6.41 -5.07 -7.98
N TYR A 133 6.02 -3.81 -7.98
CA TYR A 133 4.97 -3.31 -7.09
C TYR A 133 3.62 -4.00 -7.35
N ALA A 134 3.27 -4.24 -8.60
CA ALA A 134 2.06 -4.98 -8.96
C ALA A 134 2.13 -6.44 -8.46
N ILE A 135 3.26 -7.11 -8.63
CA ILE A 135 3.48 -8.48 -8.13
C ILE A 135 3.42 -8.51 -6.59
N GLY A 136 4.02 -7.55 -5.91
CA GLY A 136 3.95 -7.40 -4.47
C GLY A 136 2.51 -7.26 -3.97
N CYS A 137 1.73 -6.38 -4.61
CA CYS A 137 0.31 -6.20 -4.31
C CYS A 137 -0.52 -7.46 -4.56
N LEU A 138 -0.29 -8.16 -5.68
CA LEU A 138 -0.97 -9.41 -5.98
C LEU A 138 -0.64 -10.49 -4.94
N SER A 139 0.62 -10.58 -4.51
CA SER A 139 1.05 -11.52 -3.48
C SER A 139 0.32 -11.27 -2.16
N VAL A 140 0.24 -10.03 -1.71
CA VAL A 140 -0.52 -9.65 -0.51
C VAL A 140 -2.01 -9.92 -0.68
N PHE A 141 -2.58 -9.64 -1.84
CA PHE A 141 -3.99 -9.93 -2.13
C PHE A 141 -4.31 -11.42 -1.98
N PHE A 142 -3.49 -12.29 -2.56
CA PHE A 142 -3.68 -13.73 -2.45
C PHE A 142 -3.48 -14.24 -1.02
N ILE A 143 -2.48 -13.72 -0.29
CA ILE A 143 -2.25 -14.04 1.12
C ILE A 143 -3.48 -13.66 1.95
N ASN A 144 -3.99 -12.43 1.81
CA ASN A 144 -5.20 -12.00 2.52
C ASN A 144 -6.39 -12.89 2.22
N LYS A 145 -6.60 -13.27 0.95
CA LYS A 145 -7.70 -14.15 0.53
C LYS A 145 -7.58 -15.57 1.10
N ILE A 146 -6.36 -16.13 1.12
CA ILE A 146 -6.11 -17.48 1.66
C ILE A 146 -6.34 -17.50 3.17
N PHE A 147 -5.84 -16.49 3.89
CA PHE A 147 -5.96 -16.41 5.34
C PHE A 147 -7.24 -15.71 5.82
N ARG A 148 -8.14 -15.33 4.92
CA ARG A 148 -9.42 -14.64 5.23
C ARG A 148 -9.22 -13.42 6.12
N ILE A 149 -8.23 -12.58 5.77
CA ILE A 149 -7.88 -11.36 6.50
C ILE A 149 -8.71 -10.15 5.95
N ASP A 150 -9.94 -10.39 5.48
CA ASP A 150 -10.83 -9.36 4.93
C ASP A 150 -11.51 -8.52 6.02
#